data_8008400f4022c3f853a50850c75d27da
#
_entry.id   8008400f4022c3f853a50850c75d27da
#
_cell.length_a   1.000
_cell.length_b   1.000
_cell.length_c   1.000
_cell.angle_alpha   90.00
_cell.angle_beta   90.00
_cell.angle_gamma   90.00
#
_symmetry.space_group_name_H-M   'P 1'
#
loop_
_entity.id
_entity.type
_entity.pdbx_description
1 polymer ?
#
loop_
_entity_poly.entity_id
_entity_poly.type
_entity_poly.pdbx_seq_one_letter_code
_entity_poly.pdbx_strand_id
1 'polypeptide(L)'
;MGKPVVESSYATVVKKPIWGNTNSIAVKVKREETLGNLQKLEHCVVVSWKASTEGREDLESLGRLWAKSWGLRGNLGLAKLEKDRVLLEFEDLEEARRVVSLRNRSMGGLQVGLEHWNPRSGCWVEADVGSEVWVRIVGLPISLWSLMILKRVGEECGGFVAVDDQMKMMGEIQWARILVKSRGDVRPSVLEIEVEEDVYTLSLWWEFQPVLRKKFNEVAE
;
A
#
# COMPACT_ATOMS: atom_id res chain seq x y z
N MET A 1 -55.61 6.53 -11.11
CA MET A 1 -54.76 5.60 -10.40
C MET A 1 -53.32 6.05 -10.54
N GLY A 2 -52.84 6.81 -9.57
CA GLY A 2 -51.47 7.32 -9.54
C GLY A 2 -50.52 6.28 -8.94
N LYS A 3 -49.37 6.08 -9.60
CA LYS A 3 -48.28 5.23 -9.06
C LYS A 3 -47.55 6.02 -7.96
N PRO A 4 -47.18 5.40 -6.84
CA PRO A 4 -46.41 6.07 -5.81
C PRO A 4 -44.98 6.34 -6.29
N VAL A 5 -44.57 7.60 -6.19
CA VAL A 5 -43.17 8.00 -6.34
C VAL A 5 -42.43 7.54 -5.08
N VAL A 6 -41.51 6.63 -5.21
CA VAL A 6 -40.61 6.25 -4.11
C VAL A 6 -39.57 7.34 -3.97
N GLU A 7 -39.77 8.24 -3.00
CA GLU A 7 -38.70 9.14 -2.55
C GLU A 7 -37.58 8.35 -1.94
N SER A 8 -36.42 8.30 -2.62
CA SER A 8 -35.22 7.76 -2.04
C SER A 8 -34.68 8.74 -1.01
N SER A 9 -34.83 8.39 0.26
CA SER A 9 -34.35 9.16 1.39
C SER A 9 -32.83 9.32 1.33
N TYR A 10 -32.33 10.52 1.67
CA TYR A 10 -30.91 10.87 1.79
C TYR A 10 -30.10 9.89 2.67
N ALA A 11 -30.74 9.25 3.64
CA ALA A 11 -30.15 8.24 4.51
C ALA A 11 -29.71 6.95 3.76
N THR A 12 -30.30 6.67 2.59
CA THR A 12 -29.94 5.48 1.79
C THR A 12 -28.69 5.70 0.95
N VAL A 13 -28.34 6.96 0.66
CA VAL A 13 -27.15 7.31 -0.14
C VAL A 13 -25.86 7.21 0.69
N VAL A 14 -25.94 7.47 2.01
CA VAL A 14 -24.78 7.43 2.92
C VAL A 14 -24.34 6.02 3.27
N LYS A 15 -25.16 4.99 3.01
CA LYS A 15 -24.86 3.58 3.31
C LYS A 15 -24.18 2.80 2.18
N LYS A 16 -23.89 3.42 1.03
CA LYS A 16 -23.08 2.72 0.01
C LYS A 16 -21.62 2.67 0.48
N PRO A 17 -21.04 1.47 0.61
CA PRO A 17 -19.62 1.39 0.88
C PRO A 17 -18.87 2.13 -0.23
N ILE A 18 -17.86 2.93 0.13
CA ILE A 18 -17.02 3.71 -0.79
C ILE A 18 -16.38 2.80 -1.87
N TRP A 19 -16.38 1.52 -1.64
CA TRP A 19 -15.92 0.47 -2.53
C TRP A 19 -17.12 -0.36 -2.99
N GLY A 20 -17.76 0.06 -4.06
CA GLY A 20 -18.92 -0.62 -4.65
C GLY A 20 -18.58 -1.95 -5.33
N ASN A 21 -17.71 -2.76 -4.73
CA ASN A 21 -17.40 -4.09 -5.23
C ASN A 21 -18.40 -5.08 -4.61
N THR A 22 -19.34 -5.57 -5.41
CA THR A 22 -20.31 -6.62 -5.04
C THR A 22 -19.65 -7.94 -4.67
N ASN A 23 -18.33 -8.05 -4.77
CA ASN A 23 -17.53 -9.25 -4.57
C ASN A 23 -16.60 -9.13 -3.36
N SER A 24 -17.14 -8.73 -2.19
CA SER A 24 -16.38 -8.65 -0.95
C SER A 24 -16.61 -9.88 -0.09
N ILE A 25 -15.52 -10.47 0.43
CA ILE A 25 -15.57 -11.56 1.41
C ILE A 25 -15.37 -10.92 2.80
N ALA A 26 -16.28 -11.23 3.73
CA ALA A 26 -16.18 -10.77 5.11
C ALA A 26 -15.69 -11.91 6.01
N VAL A 27 -14.57 -11.69 6.70
CA VAL A 27 -14.01 -12.64 7.67
C VAL A 27 -14.07 -12.01 9.06
N LYS A 28 -14.56 -12.76 10.05
CA LYS A 28 -14.51 -12.35 11.46
C LYS A 28 -13.32 -13.04 12.11
N VAL A 29 -12.39 -12.26 12.61
CA VAL A 29 -11.23 -12.75 13.38
C VAL A 29 -11.45 -12.39 14.84
N LYS A 30 -11.25 -13.35 15.74
CA LYS A 30 -11.32 -13.11 17.19
C LYS A 30 -10.01 -12.50 17.67
N ARG A 31 -10.10 -11.72 18.75
CA ARG A 31 -8.92 -11.08 19.33
C ARG A 31 -7.84 -12.07 19.74
N GLU A 32 -8.25 -13.23 20.25
CA GLU A 32 -7.35 -14.30 20.71
C GLU A 32 -6.46 -14.82 19.57
N GLU A 33 -7.00 -14.86 18.35
CA GLU A 33 -6.29 -15.33 17.15
C GLU A 33 -5.19 -14.35 16.71
N THR A 34 -5.24 -13.10 17.17
CA THR A 34 -4.26 -12.06 16.82
C THR A 34 -3.18 -11.87 17.91
N LEU A 35 -3.37 -12.37 19.13
CA LEU A 35 -2.51 -12.10 20.27
C LEU A 35 -1.05 -12.48 20.03
N GLY A 36 -0.79 -13.65 19.44
CA GLY A 36 0.58 -14.10 19.16
C GLY A 36 1.33 -13.18 18.20
N ASN A 37 0.64 -12.67 17.17
CA ASN A 37 1.23 -11.70 16.25
C ASN A 37 1.42 -10.33 16.91
N LEU A 38 0.47 -9.88 17.71
CA LEU A 38 0.57 -8.61 18.43
C LEU A 38 1.76 -8.60 19.39
N GLN A 39 1.98 -9.70 20.13
CA GLN A 39 3.14 -9.85 21.03
C GLN A 39 4.47 -9.73 20.26
N LYS A 40 4.62 -10.40 19.13
CA LYS A 40 5.82 -10.28 18.28
C LYS A 40 6.02 -8.84 17.79
N LEU A 41 4.94 -8.17 17.43
CA LEU A 41 4.98 -6.81 16.89
C LEU A 41 5.23 -5.72 17.95
N GLU A 42 5.17 -6.04 19.24
CA GLU A 42 5.56 -5.12 20.33
C GLU A 42 7.03 -4.71 20.26
N HIS A 43 7.88 -5.58 19.73
CA HIS A 43 9.30 -5.33 19.52
C HIS A 43 9.60 -4.64 18.17
N CYS A 44 8.56 -4.25 17.44
CA CYS A 44 8.71 -3.71 16.10
C CYS A 44 8.62 -2.18 16.07
N VAL A 45 9.46 -1.60 15.21
CA VAL A 45 9.52 -0.17 14.95
C VAL A 45 9.35 0.05 13.46
N VAL A 46 8.52 1.00 13.07
CA VAL A 46 8.39 1.44 11.69
C VAL A 46 9.37 2.58 11.46
N VAL A 47 10.22 2.40 10.46
CA VAL A 47 11.12 3.45 9.98
C VAL A 47 10.57 3.99 8.67
N SER A 48 10.48 5.30 8.57
CA SER A 48 10.13 6.01 7.34
C SER A 48 11.23 7.01 6.99
N TRP A 49 11.51 7.19 5.71
CA TRP A 49 12.43 8.23 5.24
C TRP A 49 11.89 8.94 4.00
N LYS A 50 12.38 10.12 3.76
CA LYS A 50 12.14 10.80 2.49
C LYS A 50 13.26 10.43 1.55
N ALA A 51 12.95 9.74 0.46
CA ALA A 51 13.94 9.41 -0.56
C ALA A 51 14.53 10.71 -1.12
N SER A 52 15.80 10.93 -0.88
CA SER A 52 16.59 11.86 -1.67
C SER A 52 17.16 11.06 -2.83
N THR A 53 16.62 11.33 -4.04
CA THR A 53 17.17 10.95 -5.35
C THR A 53 18.07 9.70 -5.41
N GLU A 54 17.56 8.69 -6.18
CA GLU A 54 18.40 7.72 -6.91
C GLU A 54 19.42 6.93 -6.08
N GLY A 55 18.94 6.09 -5.17
CA GLY A 55 19.77 5.05 -4.58
C GLY A 55 18.91 3.85 -4.27
N ARG A 56 19.12 2.76 -4.99
CA ARG A 56 18.60 1.44 -4.61
C ARG A 56 19.39 0.99 -3.38
N GLU A 57 19.07 1.58 -2.23
CA GLU A 57 19.73 1.18 -0.99
C GLU A 57 19.32 -0.27 -0.70
N ASP A 58 20.32 -1.14 -0.66
CA ASP A 58 20.13 -2.51 -0.23
C ASP A 58 19.66 -2.50 1.22
N LEU A 59 18.49 -3.07 1.46
CA LEU A 59 17.84 -3.09 2.76
C LEU A 59 18.73 -3.72 3.84
N GLU A 60 19.51 -4.73 3.46
CA GLU A 60 20.44 -5.41 4.36
C GLU A 60 21.61 -4.49 4.77
N SER A 61 22.13 -3.73 3.82
CA SER A 61 23.19 -2.73 4.08
C SER A 61 22.70 -1.61 4.99
N LEU A 62 21.48 -1.13 4.77
CA LEU A 62 20.83 -0.16 5.67
C LEU A 62 20.65 -0.73 7.08
N GLY A 63 20.19 -1.97 7.20
CA GLY A 63 20.04 -2.64 8.49
C GLY A 63 21.33 -2.73 9.26
N ARG A 64 22.42 -3.13 8.60
CA ARG A 64 23.77 -3.17 9.21
C ARG A 64 24.22 -1.78 9.66
N LEU A 65 24.01 -0.75 8.85
CA LEU A 65 24.34 0.62 9.18
C LEU A 65 23.57 1.09 10.42
N TRP A 66 22.26 0.84 10.46
CA TRP A 66 21.40 1.24 11.57
C TRP A 66 21.73 0.48 12.86
N ALA A 67 21.90 -0.84 12.80
CA ALA A 67 22.31 -1.65 13.95
C ALA A 67 23.60 -1.13 14.57
N LYS A 68 24.61 -0.84 13.73
CA LYS A 68 25.89 -0.25 14.17
C LYS A 68 25.70 1.14 14.76
N SER A 69 24.93 2.00 14.10
CA SER A 69 24.71 3.39 14.52
C SER A 69 23.98 3.50 15.85
N TRP A 70 23.05 2.57 16.11
CA TRP A 70 22.30 2.50 17.37
C TRP A 70 23.01 1.69 18.44
N GLY A 71 24.13 1.03 18.12
CA GLY A 71 24.91 0.20 19.04
C GLY A 71 24.06 -0.98 19.57
N LEU A 72 23.30 -1.63 18.69
CA LEU A 72 22.47 -2.77 19.06
C LEU A 72 23.35 -3.96 19.45
N ARG A 73 22.90 -4.69 20.48
CA ARG A 73 23.55 -5.92 20.94
C ARG A 73 22.90 -7.17 20.33
N GLY A 74 21.57 -7.08 20.11
CA GLY A 74 20.79 -8.13 19.50
C GLY A 74 20.71 -8.03 17.98
N ASN A 75 20.09 -9.03 17.37
CA ASN A 75 19.82 -9.05 15.95
C ASN A 75 18.72 -8.07 15.57
N LEU A 76 18.82 -7.49 14.39
CA LEU A 76 17.82 -6.61 13.80
C LEU A 76 17.21 -7.28 12.59
N GLY A 77 15.93 -7.66 12.69
CA GLY A 77 15.14 -8.13 11.55
C GLY A 77 14.64 -6.95 10.73
N LEU A 78 14.55 -7.12 9.40
CA LEU A 78 14.06 -6.08 8.49
C LEU A 78 13.02 -6.67 7.54
N ALA A 79 11.88 -5.98 7.42
CA ALA A 79 10.87 -6.29 6.44
C ALA A 79 10.43 -5.02 5.71
N LYS A 80 10.44 -5.04 4.39
CA LYS A 80 10.00 -3.91 3.58
C LYS A 80 8.47 -3.80 3.67
N LEU A 81 7.97 -2.65 4.11
CA LEU A 81 6.54 -2.34 4.11
C LEU A 81 6.13 -1.65 2.80
N GLU A 82 6.84 -0.59 2.44
CA GLU A 82 6.59 0.25 1.25
C GLU A 82 7.92 0.80 0.70
N LYS A 83 7.85 1.63 -0.34
CA LYS A 83 9.05 2.19 -0.99
C LYS A 83 10.00 2.85 0.01
N ASP A 84 9.45 3.66 0.92
CA ASP A 84 10.21 4.48 1.86
C ASP A 84 9.88 4.12 3.33
N ARG A 85 9.43 2.87 3.58
CA ARG A 85 9.05 2.38 4.91
C ARG A 85 9.50 0.94 5.12
N VAL A 86 10.05 0.68 6.30
CA VAL A 86 10.56 -0.62 6.73
C VAL A 86 10.05 -0.91 8.14
N LEU A 87 9.69 -2.16 8.38
CA LEU A 87 9.48 -2.70 9.72
C LEU A 87 10.81 -3.25 10.22
N LEU A 88 11.22 -2.80 11.39
CA LEU A 88 12.37 -3.32 12.12
C LEU A 88 11.86 -4.18 13.26
N GLU A 89 12.36 -5.40 13.38
CA GLU A 89 12.11 -6.30 14.49
C GLU A 89 13.35 -6.35 15.38
N PHE A 90 13.20 -5.93 16.63
CA PHE A 90 14.27 -5.96 17.61
C PHE A 90 14.17 -7.23 18.44
N GLU A 91 15.32 -7.81 18.77
CA GLU A 91 15.37 -8.95 19.70
C GLU A 91 15.00 -8.52 21.12
N ASP A 92 15.38 -7.31 21.52
CA ASP A 92 15.09 -6.73 22.83
C ASP A 92 14.14 -5.53 22.73
N LEU A 93 13.05 -5.58 23.52
CA LEU A 93 12.07 -4.51 23.59
C LEU A 93 12.67 -3.18 24.12
N GLU A 94 13.61 -3.24 25.04
CA GLU A 94 14.25 -2.03 25.59
C GLU A 94 15.12 -1.35 24.52
N GLU A 95 15.77 -2.13 23.64
CA GLU A 95 16.48 -1.56 22.50
C GLU A 95 15.51 -0.89 21.51
N ALA A 96 14.36 -1.50 21.22
CA ALA A 96 13.32 -0.89 20.39
C ALA A 96 12.85 0.45 20.98
N ARG A 97 12.52 0.47 22.28
CA ARG A 97 12.10 1.70 23.00
C ARG A 97 13.16 2.78 22.97
N ARG A 98 14.42 2.40 23.22
CA ARG A 98 15.55 3.31 23.18
C ARG A 98 15.72 3.94 21.79
N VAL A 99 15.63 3.13 20.72
CA VAL A 99 15.78 3.60 19.34
C VAL A 99 14.65 4.55 18.97
N VAL A 100 13.40 4.25 19.29
CA VAL A 100 12.26 5.14 19.03
C VAL A 100 12.39 6.46 19.79
N SER A 101 12.92 6.44 21.03
CA SER A 101 13.10 7.66 21.82
C SER A 101 14.08 8.66 21.15
N LEU A 102 14.92 8.18 20.24
CA LEU A 102 15.83 9.04 19.48
C LEU A 102 15.10 9.94 18.47
N ARG A 103 13.86 9.65 18.14
CA ARG A 103 13.01 10.35 17.16
C ARG A 103 13.70 10.59 15.80
N ASN A 104 13.31 11.65 15.11
CA ASN A 104 13.82 11.97 13.78
C ASN A 104 15.31 12.27 13.81
N ARG A 105 16.12 11.55 13.05
CA ARG A 105 17.55 11.78 12.92
C ARG A 105 18.02 11.68 11.47
N SER A 106 19.11 12.39 11.19
CA SER A 106 19.86 12.15 9.95
C SER A 106 20.77 10.95 10.14
N MET A 107 20.60 9.92 9.31
CA MET A 107 21.39 8.68 9.34
C MET A 107 21.81 8.33 7.92
N GLY A 108 23.13 8.28 7.69
CA GLY A 108 23.66 8.04 6.34
C GLY A 108 23.23 9.09 5.30
N GLY A 109 22.92 10.32 5.73
CA GLY A 109 22.39 11.37 4.86
C GLY A 109 20.87 11.36 4.69
N LEU A 110 20.18 10.35 5.24
CA LEU A 110 18.71 10.24 5.19
C LEU A 110 18.07 10.81 6.45
N GLN A 111 16.99 11.56 6.29
CA GLN A 111 16.13 11.96 7.41
C GLN A 111 15.16 10.80 7.68
N VAL A 112 15.35 10.13 8.81
CA VAL A 112 14.53 8.98 9.22
C VAL A 112 13.55 9.36 10.33
N GLY A 113 12.30 8.99 10.14
CA GLY A 113 11.27 9.01 11.18
C GLY A 113 11.15 7.61 11.81
N LEU A 114 11.01 7.57 13.12
CA LEU A 114 10.91 6.34 13.91
C LEU A 114 9.62 6.35 14.72
N GLU A 115 8.82 5.31 14.59
CA GLU A 115 7.59 5.13 15.36
C GLU A 115 7.41 3.68 15.79
N HIS A 116 6.88 3.45 17.00
CA HIS A 116 6.46 2.11 17.38
C HIS A 116 5.40 1.61 16.44
N TRP A 117 5.53 0.35 16.03
CA TRP A 117 4.46 -0.28 15.28
C TRP A 117 3.16 -0.28 16.11
N ASN A 118 2.06 -0.07 15.45
CA ASN A 118 0.72 -0.18 16.01
C ASN A 118 -0.23 -0.78 14.97
N PRO A 119 -1.39 -1.33 15.38
CA PRO A 119 -2.32 -1.99 14.45
C PRO A 119 -2.86 -1.10 13.30
N ARG A 120 -2.62 0.20 13.36
CA ARG A 120 -2.98 1.15 12.30
C ARG A 120 -1.80 1.50 11.38
N SER A 121 -0.60 1.05 11.73
CA SER A 121 0.60 1.27 10.90
C SER A 121 0.37 0.65 9.51
N GLY A 122 0.48 1.44 8.46
CA GLY A 122 0.22 1.01 7.09
C GLY A 122 -1.26 1.01 6.67
N CYS A 123 -2.18 1.48 7.53
CA CYS A 123 -3.58 1.66 7.17
C CYS A 123 -3.87 3.14 6.89
N TRP A 124 -4.70 3.39 5.88
CA TRP A 124 -5.26 4.72 5.67
C TRP A 124 -6.45 4.97 6.61
N VAL A 125 -6.57 6.20 7.07
CA VAL A 125 -7.82 6.68 7.65
C VAL A 125 -8.72 7.13 6.49
N GLU A 126 -10.02 6.94 6.60
CA GLU A 126 -11.01 7.18 5.55
C GLU A 126 -10.90 8.57 4.88
N ALA A 127 -10.31 9.54 5.58
CA ALA A 127 -10.06 10.90 5.08
C ALA A 127 -8.78 11.05 4.25
N ASP A 128 -7.86 10.09 4.30
CA ASP A 128 -6.52 10.19 3.71
C ASP A 128 -6.36 9.34 2.43
N VAL A 129 -7.45 9.04 1.74
CA VAL A 129 -7.38 8.30 0.47
C VAL A 129 -6.56 9.11 -0.53
N GLY A 130 -5.36 8.63 -0.80
CA GLY A 130 -4.42 9.30 -1.71
C GLY A 130 -5.00 9.52 -3.10
N SER A 131 -4.61 10.63 -3.72
CA SER A 131 -5.02 10.98 -5.08
C SER A 131 -4.35 10.10 -6.16
N GLU A 132 -3.38 9.28 -5.79
CA GLU A 132 -2.59 8.43 -6.70
C GLU A 132 -2.51 7.00 -6.17
N VAL A 133 -2.44 6.03 -7.09
CA VAL A 133 -2.40 4.61 -6.76
C VAL A 133 -1.53 3.85 -7.76
N TRP A 134 -0.78 2.88 -7.25
CA TRP A 134 -0.04 1.95 -8.09
C TRP A 134 -0.96 0.85 -8.63
N VAL A 135 -0.77 0.53 -9.91
CA VAL A 135 -1.48 -0.54 -10.60
C VAL A 135 -0.48 -1.49 -11.23
N ARG A 136 -0.65 -2.78 -10.97
CA ARG A 136 0.09 -3.84 -11.67
C ARG A 136 -0.74 -4.36 -12.82
N ILE A 137 -0.13 -4.43 -13.98
CA ILE A 137 -0.67 -5.06 -15.19
C ILE A 137 -0.02 -6.43 -15.29
N VAL A 138 -0.77 -7.48 -14.98
CA VAL A 138 -0.26 -8.85 -14.94
C VAL A 138 -0.46 -9.52 -16.28
N GLY A 139 0.58 -10.20 -16.78
CA GLY A 139 0.53 -10.93 -18.04
C GLY A 139 0.74 -10.08 -19.27
N LEU A 140 1.28 -8.86 -19.15
CA LEU A 140 1.56 -8.00 -20.28
C LEU A 140 2.58 -8.66 -21.24
N PRO A 141 2.22 -8.92 -22.52
CA PRO A 141 3.15 -9.46 -23.51
C PRO A 141 4.38 -8.57 -23.68
N ILE A 142 5.55 -9.17 -23.86
CA ILE A 142 6.82 -8.42 -24.00
C ILE A 142 6.76 -7.44 -25.19
N SER A 143 6.05 -7.79 -26.25
CA SER A 143 5.84 -6.91 -27.41
C SER A 143 5.13 -5.60 -27.08
N LEU A 144 4.37 -5.58 -25.97
CA LEU A 144 3.63 -4.41 -25.49
C LEU A 144 4.36 -3.65 -24.37
N TRP A 145 5.58 -4.06 -24.00
CA TRP A 145 6.40 -3.41 -22.99
C TRP A 145 7.04 -2.13 -23.52
N SER A 146 6.24 -1.10 -23.69
CA SER A 146 6.75 0.22 -24.07
C SER A 146 6.15 1.31 -23.20
N LEU A 147 6.93 2.34 -22.92
CA LEU A 147 6.48 3.49 -22.14
C LEU A 147 5.24 4.15 -22.77
N MET A 148 5.15 4.15 -24.09
CA MET A 148 4.01 4.73 -24.80
C MET A 148 2.72 3.95 -24.54
N ILE A 149 2.78 2.62 -24.57
CA ILE A 149 1.61 1.75 -24.28
C ILE A 149 1.22 1.88 -22.82
N LEU A 150 2.18 1.80 -21.90
CA LEU A 150 1.93 1.94 -20.46
C LEU A 150 1.33 3.30 -20.11
N LYS A 151 1.77 4.36 -20.79
CA LYS A 151 1.19 5.69 -20.63
C LYS A 151 -0.27 5.73 -21.10
N ARG A 152 -0.61 5.12 -22.23
CA ARG A 152 -2.00 5.01 -22.70
C ARG A 152 -2.87 4.25 -21.70
N VAL A 153 -2.39 3.09 -21.23
CA VAL A 153 -3.11 2.32 -20.19
C VAL A 153 -3.31 3.15 -18.92
N GLY A 154 -2.31 3.90 -18.50
CA GLY A 154 -2.40 4.76 -17.33
C GLY A 154 -3.42 5.90 -17.50
N GLU A 155 -3.55 6.47 -18.68
CA GLU A 155 -4.58 7.49 -18.97
C GLU A 155 -5.98 6.90 -18.84
N GLU A 156 -6.22 5.69 -19.36
CA GLU A 156 -7.51 5.00 -19.23
C GLU A 156 -7.80 4.58 -17.79
N CYS A 157 -6.78 4.22 -17.00
CA CYS A 157 -6.90 3.87 -15.60
C CYS A 157 -7.20 5.07 -14.67
N GLY A 158 -7.14 6.30 -15.15
CA GLY A 158 -7.46 7.46 -14.32
C GLY A 158 -6.60 8.70 -14.61
N GLY A 159 -5.48 8.53 -15.25
CA GLY A 159 -4.49 9.54 -15.59
C GLY A 159 -3.09 9.06 -15.22
N PHE A 160 -2.24 8.92 -16.20
CA PHE A 160 -0.87 8.46 -16.01
C PHE A 160 -0.04 9.47 -15.21
N VAL A 161 0.72 8.97 -14.24
CA VAL A 161 1.66 9.76 -13.45
C VAL A 161 3.09 9.30 -13.69
N ALA A 162 3.37 8.01 -13.51
CA ALA A 162 4.72 7.46 -13.64
C ALA A 162 4.71 5.95 -13.91
N VAL A 163 5.86 5.42 -14.32
CA VAL A 163 6.15 3.98 -14.29
C VAL A 163 7.14 3.69 -13.16
N ASP A 164 7.12 2.47 -12.66
CA ASP A 164 8.12 2.02 -11.69
C ASP A 164 9.51 1.99 -12.35
N ASP A 165 10.52 2.47 -11.63
CA ASP A 165 11.89 2.54 -12.16
C ASP A 165 12.49 1.16 -12.46
N GLN A 166 12.05 0.11 -11.77
CA GLN A 166 12.47 -1.27 -12.05
C GLN A 166 12.06 -1.73 -13.44
N MET A 167 10.98 -1.17 -14.00
CA MET A 167 10.54 -1.47 -15.35
C MET A 167 11.49 -0.94 -16.44
N LYS A 168 12.20 0.15 -16.15
CA LYS A 168 13.18 0.71 -17.08
C LYS A 168 14.37 -0.23 -17.32
N MET A 169 14.64 -1.11 -16.38
CA MET A 169 15.78 -2.05 -16.42
C MET A 169 15.40 -3.45 -16.91
N MET A 170 14.10 -3.72 -17.21
CA MET A 170 13.58 -5.04 -17.59
C MET A 170 14.01 -6.18 -16.62
N GLY A 171 14.27 -5.85 -15.35
CA GLY A 171 14.75 -6.82 -14.36
C GLY A 171 13.67 -7.79 -13.88
N GLU A 172 12.42 -7.37 -13.91
CA GLU A 172 11.25 -8.19 -13.61
C GLU A 172 10.17 -7.90 -14.65
N ILE A 173 9.76 -8.93 -15.39
CA ILE A 173 8.77 -8.84 -16.46
C ILE A 173 7.48 -9.61 -16.16
N GLN A 174 7.25 -9.98 -14.89
CA GLN A 174 6.04 -10.69 -14.49
C GLN A 174 4.81 -9.79 -14.50
N TRP A 175 4.99 -8.50 -14.18
CA TRP A 175 3.96 -7.46 -14.22
C TRP A 175 4.56 -6.10 -14.53
N ALA A 176 3.85 -5.31 -15.28
CA ALA A 176 4.14 -3.90 -15.45
C ALA A 176 3.50 -3.12 -14.29
N ARG A 177 4.19 -2.11 -13.74
CA ARG A 177 3.71 -1.31 -12.61
C ARG A 177 3.70 0.17 -12.96
N ILE A 178 2.51 0.76 -12.92
CA ILE A 178 2.28 2.18 -13.25
C ILE A 178 1.62 2.91 -12.09
N LEU A 179 1.95 4.17 -11.90
CA LEU A 179 1.29 5.08 -10.97
C LEU A 179 0.24 5.88 -11.74
N VAL A 180 -0.98 5.88 -11.25
CA VAL A 180 -2.10 6.58 -11.87
C VAL A 180 -2.87 7.42 -10.86
N LYS A 181 -3.57 8.45 -11.33
CA LYS A 181 -4.48 9.22 -10.50
C LYS A 181 -5.71 8.38 -10.16
N SER A 182 -6.13 8.43 -8.90
CA SER A 182 -7.36 7.77 -8.45
C SER A 182 -8.57 8.59 -8.88
N ARG A 183 -9.46 8.00 -9.66
CA ARG A 183 -10.75 8.62 -10.11
C ARG A 183 -11.94 8.04 -9.35
N GLY A 184 -11.89 7.98 -8.01
CA GLY A 184 -13.03 7.51 -7.20
C GLY A 184 -13.16 5.99 -7.14
N ASP A 185 -14.40 5.48 -7.13
CA ASP A 185 -14.72 4.12 -6.70
C ASP A 185 -14.65 3.05 -7.78
N VAL A 186 -14.61 3.42 -9.06
CA VAL A 186 -14.63 2.45 -10.17
C VAL A 186 -13.20 2.06 -10.53
N ARG A 187 -12.88 0.79 -10.32
CA ARG A 187 -11.56 0.22 -10.57
C ARG A 187 -11.69 -1.03 -11.40
N PRO A 188 -11.37 -0.97 -12.69
CA PRO A 188 -11.41 -2.16 -13.52
C PRO A 188 -10.40 -3.18 -13.02
N SER A 189 -10.79 -4.45 -13.00
CA SER A 189 -9.90 -5.58 -12.71
C SER A 189 -9.36 -6.23 -13.99
N VAL A 190 -9.92 -5.87 -15.12
CA VAL A 190 -9.57 -6.39 -16.44
C VAL A 190 -9.21 -5.25 -17.36
N LEU A 191 -8.15 -5.44 -18.15
CA LEU A 191 -7.69 -4.56 -19.21
C LEU A 191 -7.73 -5.34 -20.51
N GLU A 192 -8.35 -4.79 -21.53
CA GLU A 192 -8.30 -5.31 -22.89
C GLU A 192 -7.42 -4.38 -23.76
N ILE A 193 -6.45 -4.96 -24.45
CA ILE A 193 -5.58 -4.24 -25.38
C ILE A 193 -5.77 -4.85 -26.75
N GLU A 194 -6.27 -4.06 -27.69
CA GLU A 194 -6.45 -4.44 -29.08
C GLU A 194 -5.19 -4.08 -29.87
N VAL A 195 -4.65 -5.04 -30.61
CA VAL A 195 -3.51 -4.87 -31.51
C VAL A 195 -3.85 -5.56 -32.84
N GLU A 196 -4.12 -4.78 -33.86
CA GLU A 196 -4.56 -5.27 -35.19
C GLU A 196 -5.83 -6.16 -35.07
N GLU A 197 -5.70 -7.46 -35.26
CA GLU A 197 -6.82 -8.41 -35.19
C GLU A 197 -6.88 -9.17 -33.84
N ASP A 198 -5.89 -8.94 -32.96
CA ASP A 198 -5.77 -9.63 -31.65
C ASP A 198 -6.22 -8.76 -30.49
N VAL A 199 -6.91 -9.36 -29.53
CA VAL A 199 -7.28 -8.72 -28.24
C VAL A 199 -6.64 -9.47 -27.09
N TYR A 200 -5.81 -8.77 -26.34
CA TYR A 200 -5.17 -9.29 -25.13
C TYR A 200 -6.00 -8.92 -23.91
N THR A 201 -6.47 -9.92 -23.17
CA THR A 201 -7.18 -9.71 -21.90
C THR A 201 -6.21 -9.90 -20.73
N LEU A 202 -5.97 -8.84 -19.98
CA LEU A 202 -4.99 -8.78 -18.90
C LEU A 202 -5.65 -8.48 -17.58
N SER A 203 -4.99 -8.86 -16.47
CA SER A 203 -5.48 -8.55 -15.13
C SER A 203 -4.83 -7.28 -14.58
N LEU A 204 -5.66 -6.41 -13.98
CA LEU A 204 -5.21 -5.23 -13.25
C LEU A 204 -5.30 -5.49 -11.75
N TRP A 205 -4.20 -5.22 -11.06
CA TRP A 205 -4.12 -5.31 -9.61
C TRP A 205 -3.77 -3.93 -9.03
N TRP A 206 -4.71 -3.36 -8.29
CA TRP A 206 -4.57 -2.07 -7.65
C TRP A 206 -3.95 -2.22 -6.26
N GLU A 207 -2.83 -1.52 -6.01
CA GLU A 207 -2.11 -1.58 -4.74
C GLU A 207 -2.66 -0.52 -3.77
N PHE A 208 -3.67 -0.90 -3.00
CA PHE A 208 -4.22 -0.05 -1.95
C PHE A 208 -3.67 -0.40 -0.59
N GLN A 209 -3.49 0.63 0.22
CA GLN A 209 -3.37 0.42 1.65
C GLN A 209 -4.75 0.08 2.25
N PRO A 210 -4.80 -0.82 3.24
CA PRO A 210 -6.05 -1.15 3.89
C PRO A 210 -6.66 0.07 4.56
N VAL A 211 -7.97 0.25 4.39
CA VAL A 211 -8.72 1.33 5.05
C VAL A 211 -9.28 0.81 6.36
N LEU A 212 -8.89 1.43 7.46
CA LEU A 212 -9.41 1.11 8.79
C LEU A 212 -10.68 1.90 9.06
N ARG A 213 -11.79 1.19 9.26
CA ARG A 213 -13.08 1.75 9.65
C ARG A 213 -13.47 1.29 11.05
N LYS A 214 -14.06 2.19 11.84
CA LYS A 214 -14.70 1.80 13.09
C LYS A 214 -16.05 1.15 12.77
N LYS A 215 -16.33 0.00 13.38
CA LYS A 215 -17.66 -0.59 13.36
C LYS A 215 -18.56 0.25 14.27
N PHE A 216 -19.56 0.92 13.71
CA PHE A 216 -20.61 1.52 14.51
C PHE A 216 -21.44 0.39 15.11
N ASN A 217 -21.41 0.26 16.44
CA ASN A 217 -22.44 -0.52 17.13
C ASN A 217 -23.71 0.29 17.02
N GLU A 218 -24.72 -0.21 16.31
CA GLU A 218 -26.09 0.27 16.46
C GLU A 218 -26.43 0.02 17.95
N VAL A 219 -26.54 1.09 18.71
CA VAL A 219 -27.15 1.04 20.06
C VAL A 219 -28.60 0.69 19.76
N ALA A 220 -29.00 -0.53 20.09
CA ALA A 220 -30.41 -0.92 20.10
C ALA A 220 -31.09 -0.09 21.18
N GLU A 221 -32.00 0.81 20.77
CA GLU A 221 -33.01 1.38 21.65
C GLU A 221 -34.05 0.32 22.02
#